data_aae8509ec60cfcb4d52be9dd5d3f5190
#
_entry.id   aae8509ec60cfcb4d52be9dd5d3f5190
#
_cell.length_a   1.000
_cell.length_b   1.000
_cell.length_c   1.000
_cell.angle_alpha   90.00
_cell.angle_beta   90.00
_cell.angle_gamma   90.00
#
_symmetry.space_group_name_H-M   'P 1'
#
loop_
_entity.id
_entity.type
_entity.pdbx_description
1 polymer ?
#
loop_
_entity_poly.entity_id
_entity_poly.type
_entity_poly.pdbx_seq_one_letter_code
_entity_poly.pdbx_strand_id
1 'polypeptide(L)'
;MRILWAFIKKEFLQIFRDPSSILIAFILPTLLSLIYMYGINVDSVNINLGLTLDDANPRVVSLARSFSNNQYIRTKVYDDKDAMYSDIVNSKLQGAVIVPNDFTVTLNNGRTAQILVITDGSETNTANYVQSYASGVIYQWLETTGYSKQQVSLIDPQLRIWYNEKLDSHYFILPGSLAVTLSVWSVSF
;
A
#
# COMPACT_ATOMS: atom_id res chain seq x y z
N MET A 1 0.39 39.86 37.69
CA MET A 1 0.81 38.48 37.97
C MET A 1 -0.12 37.68 38.89
N ARG A 2 -0.57 38.26 40.05
CA ARG A 2 -1.45 37.55 40.99
C ARG A 2 -2.81 37.13 40.37
N ILE A 3 -3.40 37.96 39.51
CA ILE A 3 -4.70 37.70 38.90
C ILE A 3 -4.58 36.54 37.91
N LEU A 4 -3.53 36.53 37.08
CA LEU A 4 -3.28 35.46 36.13
C LEU A 4 -3.09 34.11 36.83
N TRP A 5 -2.36 34.09 37.93
CA TRP A 5 -2.15 32.89 38.73
C TRP A 5 -3.45 32.38 39.41
N ALA A 6 -4.31 33.28 39.84
CA ALA A 6 -5.62 32.91 40.37
C ALA A 6 -6.54 32.28 39.28
N PHE A 7 -6.51 32.82 38.07
CA PHE A 7 -7.24 32.24 36.91
C PHE A 7 -6.72 30.85 36.58
N ILE A 8 -5.40 30.67 36.43
CA ILE A 8 -4.80 29.37 36.15
C ILE A 8 -5.18 28.33 37.20
N LYS A 9 -5.10 28.71 38.48
CA LYS A 9 -5.46 27.83 39.61
C LYS A 9 -6.95 27.46 39.57
N LYS A 10 -7.81 28.41 39.26
CA LYS A 10 -9.25 28.16 39.12
C LYS A 10 -9.56 27.19 37.99
N GLU A 11 -9.02 27.43 36.80
CA GLU A 11 -9.22 26.55 35.64
C GLU A 11 -8.67 25.15 35.89
N PHE A 12 -7.50 25.05 36.50
CA PHE A 12 -6.90 23.77 36.85
C PHE A 12 -7.77 22.97 37.85
N LEU A 13 -8.29 23.61 38.87
CA LEU A 13 -9.20 22.99 39.85
C LEU A 13 -10.56 22.62 39.21
N GLN A 14 -11.03 23.40 38.26
CA GLN A 14 -12.27 23.13 37.54
C GLN A 14 -12.13 21.87 36.66
N ILE A 15 -11.03 21.73 35.93
CA ILE A 15 -10.72 20.52 35.11
C ILE A 15 -10.72 19.27 35.99
N PHE A 16 -10.08 19.32 37.18
CA PHE A 16 -10.02 18.15 38.08
C PHE A 16 -11.36 17.80 38.74
N ARG A 17 -12.30 18.77 38.82
CA ARG A 17 -13.64 18.54 39.39
C ARG A 17 -14.67 18.10 38.33
N ASP A 18 -14.33 18.21 37.06
CA ASP A 18 -15.19 17.79 35.97
C ASP A 18 -14.67 16.46 35.37
N PRO A 19 -15.33 15.32 35.64
CA PRO A 19 -14.95 14.02 35.11
C PRO A 19 -14.95 13.99 33.59
N SER A 20 -15.84 14.75 32.93
CA SER A 20 -15.92 14.84 31.49
C SER A 20 -14.68 15.47 30.86
N SER A 21 -14.17 16.55 31.50
CA SER A 21 -12.94 17.21 31.06
C SER A 21 -11.72 16.30 31.18
N ILE A 22 -11.63 15.50 32.24
CA ILE A 22 -10.55 14.52 32.44
C ILE A 22 -10.64 13.42 31.38
N LEU A 23 -11.85 12.93 31.10
CA LEU A 23 -12.09 11.88 30.12
C LEU A 23 -11.64 12.32 28.71
N ILE A 24 -12.03 13.53 28.31
CA ILE A 24 -11.70 14.06 26.97
C ILE A 24 -10.23 14.45 26.87
N ALA A 25 -9.64 15.05 27.92
CA ALA A 25 -8.27 15.55 27.87
C ALA A 25 -7.20 14.47 28.02
N PHE A 26 -7.47 13.40 28.79
CA PHE A 26 -6.48 12.37 29.10
C PHE A 26 -6.87 10.98 28.64
N ILE A 27 -8.10 10.54 28.93
CA ILE A 27 -8.51 9.17 28.64
C ILE A 27 -8.69 8.96 27.15
N LEU A 28 -9.37 9.88 26.47
CA LEU A 28 -9.64 9.76 25.04
C LEU A 28 -8.34 9.74 24.19
N PRO A 29 -7.38 10.67 24.35
CA PRO A 29 -6.11 10.62 23.62
C PRO A 29 -5.30 9.36 23.92
N THR A 30 -5.28 8.92 25.19
CA THR A 30 -4.58 7.70 25.59
C THR A 30 -5.21 6.46 24.95
N LEU A 31 -6.53 6.36 24.96
CA LEU A 31 -7.27 5.27 24.37
C LEU A 31 -7.09 5.25 22.84
N LEU A 32 -7.16 6.40 22.19
CA LEU A 32 -6.87 6.52 20.76
C LEU A 32 -5.43 6.10 20.44
N SER A 33 -4.45 6.54 21.24
CA SER A 33 -3.06 6.13 21.05
C SER A 33 -2.87 4.64 21.21
N LEU A 34 -3.56 4.01 22.16
CA LEU A 34 -3.53 2.55 22.33
C LEU A 34 -4.19 1.83 21.15
N ILE A 35 -5.34 2.32 20.66
CA ILE A 35 -6.00 1.78 19.48
C ILE A 35 -5.08 1.89 18.26
N TYR A 36 -4.43 3.04 18.04
CA TYR A 36 -3.49 3.20 16.94
C TYR A 36 -2.26 2.31 17.08
N MET A 37 -1.71 2.19 18.30
CA MET A 37 -0.52 1.38 18.55
C MET A 37 -0.75 -0.12 18.36
N TYR A 38 -1.91 -0.62 18.76
CA TYR A 38 -2.24 -2.06 18.70
C TYR A 38 -3.17 -2.43 17.55
N GLY A 39 -3.96 -1.49 17.04
CA GLY A 39 -4.96 -1.74 16.00
C GLY A 39 -4.45 -1.51 14.59
N ILE A 40 -3.43 -0.66 14.41
CA ILE A 40 -2.82 -0.46 13.10
C ILE A 40 -1.57 -1.31 13.01
N ASN A 41 -1.69 -2.45 12.37
CA ASN A 41 -0.55 -3.31 12.07
C ASN A 41 0.24 -2.68 10.90
N VAL A 42 1.25 -1.85 11.22
CA VAL A 42 2.13 -1.21 10.24
C VAL A 42 3.30 -2.15 9.87
N ASP A 43 3.47 -3.25 10.63
CA ASP A 43 4.56 -4.18 10.45
C ASP A 43 4.29 -5.14 9.29
N SER A 44 5.17 -5.04 8.29
CA SER A 44 5.30 -5.93 7.12
C SER A 44 3.99 -6.23 6.41
N VAL A 45 3.62 -5.36 5.50
CA VAL A 45 2.60 -5.67 4.49
C VAL A 45 3.12 -6.84 3.66
N ASN A 46 2.74 -8.06 4.03
CA ASN A 46 2.91 -9.21 3.16
C ASN A 46 1.93 -9.04 2.00
N ILE A 47 2.45 -8.56 0.89
CA ILE A 47 1.66 -8.33 -0.33
C ILE A 47 1.45 -9.68 -1.02
N ASN A 48 0.20 -10.09 -1.18
CA ASN A 48 -0.13 -11.22 -2.05
C ASN A 48 -0.17 -10.72 -3.49
N LEU A 49 0.77 -11.17 -4.31
CA LEU A 49 0.94 -10.75 -5.69
C LEU A 49 0.66 -11.91 -6.64
N GLY A 50 -0.22 -11.68 -7.62
CA GLY A 50 -0.39 -12.58 -8.75
C GLY A 50 0.73 -12.37 -9.77
N LEU A 51 1.24 -13.45 -10.36
CA LEU A 51 2.23 -13.38 -11.43
C LEU A 51 1.80 -14.23 -12.62
N THR A 52 1.75 -13.63 -13.80
CA THR A 52 1.51 -14.36 -15.06
C THR A 52 2.68 -14.14 -15.99
N LEU A 53 3.20 -15.24 -16.54
CA LEU A 53 4.32 -15.26 -17.46
C LEU A 53 3.83 -15.76 -18.82
N ASP A 54 3.64 -14.83 -19.77
CA ASP A 54 3.28 -15.20 -21.13
C ASP A 54 4.53 -15.58 -21.97
N ASP A 55 5.72 -15.21 -21.50
CA ASP A 55 7.00 -15.56 -22.11
C ASP A 55 7.64 -16.74 -21.37
N ALA A 56 7.85 -17.85 -22.06
CA ALA A 56 8.43 -19.07 -21.52
C ALA A 56 9.98 -19.06 -21.44
N ASN A 57 10.62 -17.92 -21.68
CA ASN A 57 12.09 -17.82 -21.67
C ASN A 57 12.65 -18.07 -20.25
N PRO A 58 13.78 -18.84 -20.13
CA PRO A 58 14.42 -19.06 -18.83
C PRO A 58 14.76 -17.80 -18.05
N ARG A 59 14.99 -16.67 -18.71
CA ARG A 59 15.21 -15.36 -18.07
C ARG A 59 13.96 -14.86 -17.37
N VAL A 60 12.79 -15.02 -17.96
CA VAL A 60 11.51 -14.64 -17.35
C VAL A 60 11.21 -15.53 -16.14
N VAL A 61 11.56 -16.82 -16.23
CA VAL A 61 11.49 -17.73 -15.08
C VAL A 61 12.41 -17.26 -13.93
N SER A 62 13.61 -16.71 -14.25
CA SER A 62 14.48 -16.14 -13.20
C SER A 62 13.88 -14.89 -12.56
N LEU A 63 13.18 -14.06 -13.32
CA LEU A 63 12.44 -12.92 -12.78
C LEU A 63 11.32 -13.39 -11.82
N ALA A 64 10.56 -14.42 -12.21
CA ALA A 64 9.54 -15.00 -11.34
C ALA A 64 10.12 -15.52 -10.02
N ARG A 65 11.30 -16.14 -10.05
CA ARG A 65 12.00 -16.56 -8.82
C ARG A 65 12.41 -15.38 -7.94
N SER A 66 12.81 -14.25 -8.54
CA SER A 66 13.13 -13.03 -7.80
C SER A 66 11.93 -12.50 -7.04
N PHE A 67 10.73 -12.55 -7.62
CA PHE A 67 9.48 -12.24 -6.94
C PHE A 67 9.18 -13.22 -5.79
N SER A 68 9.32 -14.52 -6.04
CA SER A 68 9.02 -15.56 -5.04
C SER A 68 10.00 -15.57 -3.86
N ASN A 69 11.23 -15.11 -4.06
CA ASN A 69 12.25 -15.05 -3.02
C ASN A 69 12.22 -13.75 -2.20
N ASN A 70 11.30 -12.83 -2.50
CA ASN A 70 11.18 -11.58 -1.76
C ASN A 70 10.42 -11.81 -0.45
N GLN A 71 10.97 -11.35 0.66
CA GLN A 71 10.39 -11.55 2.00
C GLN A 71 9.10 -10.74 2.25
N TYR A 72 8.85 -9.71 1.46
CA TYR A 72 7.68 -8.82 1.59
C TYR A 72 6.56 -9.17 0.62
N ILE A 73 6.80 -10.10 -0.32
CA ILE A 73 5.86 -10.48 -1.36
C ILE A 73 5.57 -11.98 -1.28
N ARG A 74 4.31 -12.34 -1.18
CA ARG A 74 3.84 -13.70 -1.38
C ARG A 74 3.35 -13.84 -2.81
N THR A 75 4.15 -14.45 -3.66
CA THR A 75 3.85 -14.59 -5.09
C THR A 75 3.08 -15.87 -5.36
N LYS A 76 1.98 -15.77 -6.08
CA LYS A 76 1.24 -16.90 -6.65
C LYS A 76 1.29 -16.80 -8.18
N VAL A 77 1.84 -17.82 -8.83
CA VAL A 77 1.89 -17.89 -10.29
C VAL A 77 0.56 -18.41 -10.81
N TYR A 78 0.06 -17.76 -11.87
CA TYR A 78 -1.19 -18.10 -12.55
C TYR A 78 -0.91 -18.40 -14.02
N ASP A 79 -1.49 -19.48 -14.52
CA ASP A 79 -1.51 -19.81 -15.94
C ASP A 79 -2.69 -19.12 -16.64
N ASP A 80 -3.76 -18.85 -15.89
CA ASP A 80 -4.97 -18.18 -16.37
C ASP A 80 -5.11 -16.77 -15.77
N LYS A 81 -5.20 -15.77 -16.65
CA LYS A 81 -5.39 -14.37 -16.27
C LYS A 81 -6.76 -14.10 -15.67
N ASP A 82 -7.80 -14.78 -16.12
CA ASP A 82 -9.15 -14.56 -15.63
C ASP A 82 -9.27 -15.01 -14.16
N ALA A 83 -8.64 -16.13 -13.82
CA ALA A 83 -8.54 -16.59 -12.43
C ALA A 83 -7.76 -15.58 -11.56
N MET A 84 -6.67 -15.01 -12.07
CA MET A 84 -5.89 -13.99 -11.38
C MET A 84 -6.72 -12.71 -11.18
N TYR A 85 -7.42 -12.22 -12.20
CA TYR A 85 -8.30 -11.05 -12.07
C TYR A 85 -9.43 -11.27 -11.08
N SER A 86 -10.03 -12.46 -11.10
CA SER A 86 -11.04 -12.84 -10.11
C SER A 86 -10.50 -12.77 -8.67
N ASP A 87 -9.28 -13.23 -8.45
CA ASP A 87 -8.66 -13.19 -7.12
C ASP A 87 -8.30 -11.74 -6.69
N ILE A 88 -7.99 -10.83 -7.63
CA ILE A 88 -7.84 -9.39 -7.33
C ILE A 88 -9.19 -8.78 -6.92
N VAL A 89 -10.24 -9.00 -7.70
CA VAL A 89 -11.59 -8.48 -7.43
C VAL A 89 -12.13 -8.98 -6.08
N ASN A 90 -11.78 -10.21 -5.71
CA ASN A 90 -12.16 -10.80 -4.42
C ASN A 90 -11.20 -10.42 -3.28
N SER A 91 -10.31 -9.45 -3.48
CA SER A 91 -9.34 -8.95 -2.48
C SER A 91 -8.41 -10.04 -1.90
N LYS A 92 -8.22 -11.15 -2.62
CA LYS A 92 -7.25 -12.20 -2.25
C LYS A 92 -5.83 -11.82 -2.66
N LEU A 93 -5.70 -10.98 -3.70
CA LEU A 93 -4.46 -10.39 -4.18
C LEU A 93 -4.55 -8.88 -4.08
N GLN A 94 -3.49 -8.25 -3.64
CA GLN A 94 -3.34 -6.79 -3.60
C GLN A 94 -2.86 -6.23 -4.95
N GLY A 95 -2.34 -7.09 -5.81
CA GLY A 95 -1.93 -6.71 -7.15
C GLY A 95 -1.46 -7.89 -7.98
N ALA A 96 -1.09 -7.61 -9.22
CA ALA A 96 -0.55 -8.61 -10.14
C ALA A 96 0.52 -8.02 -11.05
N VAL A 97 1.42 -8.89 -11.49
CA VAL A 97 2.44 -8.58 -12.49
C VAL A 97 2.25 -9.50 -13.67
N ILE A 98 2.16 -8.92 -14.86
CA ILE A 98 2.03 -9.66 -16.12
C ILE A 98 3.25 -9.36 -16.97
N VAL A 99 3.99 -10.40 -17.31
CA VAL A 99 5.12 -10.36 -18.23
C VAL A 99 4.64 -10.82 -19.61
N PRO A 100 4.62 -9.92 -20.62
CA PRO A 100 4.10 -10.24 -21.93
C PRO A 100 5.03 -11.21 -22.70
N ASN A 101 4.49 -11.86 -23.73
CA ASN A 101 5.19 -12.87 -24.52
C ASN A 101 6.39 -12.35 -25.32
N ASP A 102 6.42 -11.08 -25.65
CA ASP A 102 7.48 -10.41 -26.40
C ASP A 102 8.56 -9.76 -25.52
N PHE A 103 8.45 -9.91 -24.19
CA PHE A 103 9.32 -9.25 -23.22
C PHE A 103 10.81 -9.52 -23.49
N THR A 104 11.21 -10.79 -23.59
CA THR A 104 12.61 -11.15 -23.80
C THR A 104 13.12 -10.72 -25.18
N VAL A 105 12.29 -10.83 -26.21
CA VAL A 105 12.64 -10.42 -27.57
C VAL A 105 12.86 -8.92 -27.64
N THR A 106 11.96 -8.14 -27.04
CA THR A 106 12.03 -6.68 -26.99
C THR A 106 13.27 -6.22 -26.24
N LEU A 107 13.55 -6.84 -25.09
CA LEU A 107 14.69 -6.53 -24.26
C LEU A 107 16.03 -6.86 -24.95
N ASN A 108 16.13 -8.03 -25.62
CA ASN A 108 17.33 -8.44 -26.35
C ASN A 108 17.61 -7.55 -27.57
N ASN A 109 16.57 -6.94 -28.16
CA ASN A 109 16.71 -6.00 -29.28
C ASN A 109 17.09 -4.59 -28.83
N GLY A 110 17.35 -4.38 -27.53
CA GLY A 110 17.68 -3.07 -26.97
C GLY A 110 16.52 -2.07 -26.97
N ARG A 111 15.28 -2.58 -27.04
CA ARG A 111 14.06 -1.76 -26.96
C ARG A 111 13.49 -1.79 -25.58
N THR A 112 12.67 -0.78 -25.25
CA THR A 112 11.96 -0.73 -23.97
C THR A 112 10.93 -1.83 -23.87
N ALA A 113 11.17 -2.80 -23.00
CA ALA A 113 10.23 -3.88 -22.69
C ALA A 113 9.28 -3.43 -21.58
N GLN A 114 7.99 -3.71 -21.74
CA GLN A 114 6.96 -3.33 -20.79
C GLN A 114 6.61 -4.50 -19.89
N ILE A 115 6.41 -4.23 -18.61
CA ILE A 115 5.81 -5.15 -17.63
C ILE A 115 4.58 -4.47 -17.07
N LEU A 116 3.43 -5.12 -17.14
CA LEU A 116 2.20 -4.58 -16.61
C LEU A 116 2.09 -4.91 -15.12
N VAL A 117 2.00 -3.88 -14.28
CA VAL A 117 1.73 -4.00 -12.83
C VAL A 117 0.33 -3.49 -12.55
N ILE A 118 -0.54 -4.37 -12.11
CA ILE A 118 -1.94 -4.08 -11.78
C ILE A 118 -2.06 -4.03 -10.27
N THR A 119 -2.74 -3.02 -9.74
CA THR A 119 -2.99 -2.88 -8.30
C THR A 119 -4.46 -2.60 -8.04
N ASP A 120 -4.95 -3.04 -6.89
CA ASP A 120 -6.23 -2.58 -6.36
C ASP A 120 -6.02 -1.19 -5.74
N GLY A 121 -6.67 -0.18 -6.32
CA GLY A 121 -6.59 1.21 -5.84
C GLY A 121 -7.59 1.55 -4.72
N SER A 122 -8.31 0.58 -4.20
CA SER A 122 -9.22 0.79 -3.05
C SER A 122 -8.46 1.25 -1.81
N GLU A 123 -7.23 0.73 -1.62
CA GLU A 123 -6.30 1.15 -0.60
C GLU A 123 -5.06 1.81 -1.22
N THR A 124 -5.00 3.14 -1.21
CA THR A 124 -3.91 3.92 -1.82
C THR A 124 -2.51 3.51 -1.32
N ASN A 125 -2.37 3.24 -0.03
CA ASN A 125 -1.07 2.85 0.55
C ASN A 125 -0.64 1.47 0.03
N THR A 126 -1.53 0.50 0.01
CA THR A 126 -1.26 -0.85 -0.51
C THR A 126 -0.89 -0.83 -1.98
N ALA A 127 -1.59 -0.03 -2.80
CA ALA A 127 -1.26 0.15 -4.21
C ALA A 127 0.16 0.72 -4.41
N ASN A 128 0.56 1.71 -3.60
CA ASN A 128 1.92 2.27 -3.62
C ASN A 128 2.98 1.24 -3.20
N TYR A 129 2.68 0.40 -2.22
CA TYR A 129 3.60 -0.68 -1.82
C TYR A 129 3.76 -1.73 -2.92
N VAL A 130 2.66 -2.18 -3.55
CA VAL A 130 2.72 -3.11 -4.68
C VAL A 130 3.61 -2.56 -5.79
N GLN A 131 3.39 -1.29 -6.17
CA GLN A 131 4.20 -0.62 -7.19
C GLN A 131 5.68 -0.56 -6.81
N SER A 132 5.98 -0.11 -5.61
CA SER A 132 7.36 0.09 -5.14
C SER A 132 8.12 -1.24 -5.05
N TYR A 133 7.48 -2.28 -4.49
CA TYR A 133 8.10 -3.59 -4.37
C TYR A 133 8.25 -4.30 -5.72
N ALA A 134 7.23 -4.25 -6.58
CA ALA A 134 7.33 -4.83 -7.92
C ALA A 134 8.46 -4.17 -8.72
N SER A 135 8.53 -2.84 -8.73
CA SER A 135 9.62 -2.10 -9.38
C SER A 135 10.97 -2.45 -8.77
N GLY A 136 11.07 -2.50 -7.43
CA GLY A 136 12.31 -2.86 -6.73
C GLY A 136 12.83 -4.25 -7.12
N VAL A 137 11.95 -5.26 -7.19
CA VAL A 137 12.32 -6.62 -7.62
C VAL A 137 12.77 -6.64 -9.07
N ILE A 138 12.08 -5.93 -9.97
CA ILE A 138 12.43 -5.84 -11.39
C ILE A 138 13.81 -5.19 -11.56
N TYR A 139 14.07 -4.07 -10.90
CA TYR A 139 15.36 -3.38 -10.97
C TYR A 139 16.50 -4.23 -10.38
N GLN A 140 16.28 -4.87 -9.24
CA GLN A 140 17.26 -5.78 -8.63
C GLN A 140 17.57 -6.97 -9.55
N TRP A 141 16.56 -7.54 -10.20
CA TRP A 141 16.73 -8.62 -11.16
C TRP A 141 17.55 -8.17 -12.37
N LEU A 142 17.31 -6.97 -12.91
CA LEU A 142 18.07 -6.39 -14.00
C LEU A 142 19.56 -6.24 -13.65
N GLU A 143 19.86 -5.72 -12.46
CA GLU A 143 21.23 -5.55 -12.00
C GLU A 143 21.96 -6.91 -11.86
N THR A 144 21.26 -7.92 -11.35
CA THR A 144 21.84 -9.26 -11.13
C THR A 144 22.02 -10.08 -12.40
N THR A 145 21.22 -9.83 -13.43
CA THR A 145 21.27 -10.55 -14.72
C THR A 145 22.26 -9.97 -15.73
N GLY A 146 23.01 -8.93 -15.34
CA GLY A 146 24.09 -8.36 -16.16
C GLY A 146 23.61 -7.37 -17.21
N TYR A 147 22.38 -6.91 -17.13
CA TYR A 147 21.93 -5.78 -17.93
C TYR A 147 22.63 -4.51 -17.42
N SER A 148 23.30 -3.78 -18.32
CA SER A 148 24.00 -2.55 -17.95
C SER A 148 23.04 -1.49 -17.44
N LYS A 149 23.52 -0.53 -16.62
CA LYS A 149 22.71 0.60 -16.15
C LYS A 149 22.00 1.35 -17.28
N GLN A 150 22.55 1.31 -18.48
CA GLN A 150 21.97 1.89 -19.69
C GLN A 150 20.76 1.08 -20.18
N GLN A 151 20.66 -0.20 -19.83
CA GLN A 151 19.54 -1.09 -20.17
C GLN A 151 18.46 -1.11 -19.07
N VAL A 152 18.73 -0.62 -17.88
CA VAL A 152 17.72 -0.45 -16.81
C VAL A 152 16.62 0.51 -17.26
N SER A 153 16.91 1.49 -18.12
CA SER A 153 15.88 2.36 -18.72
C SER A 153 15.05 1.67 -19.82
N LEU A 154 15.40 0.40 -20.18
CA LEU A 154 14.68 -0.38 -21.18
C LEU A 154 13.48 -1.16 -20.59
N ILE A 155 13.27 -1.12 -19.28
CA ILE A 155 12.03 -1.67 -18.70
C ILE A 155 11.20 -0.53 -18.17
N ASP A 156 9.98 -0.44 -18.69
CA ASP A 156 8.98 0.52 -18.29
C ASP A 156 7.82 -0.23 -17.60
N PRO A 157 7.77 -0.21 -16.25
CA PRO A 157 6.66 -0.78 -15.51
C PRO A 157 5.40 0.04 -15.79
N GLN A 158 4.50 -0.50 -16.60
CA GLN A 158 3.19 0.12 -16.85
C GLN A 158 2.29 -0.11 -15.65
N LEU A 159 2.06 0.93 -14.89
CA LEU A 159 1.15 0.88 -13.73
C LEU A 159 -0.30 1.02 -14.20
N ARG A 160 -1.13 0.06 -13.85
CA ARG A 160 -2.57 0.11 -14.04
C ARG A 160 -3.28 -0.06 -12.70
N ILE A 161 -3.96 0.98 -12.28
CA ILE A 161 -4.75 0.99 -11.06
C ILE A 161 -6.21 0.78 -11.45
N TRP A 162 -6.86 -0.23 -10.89
CA TRP A 162 -8.21 -0.62 -11.28
C TRP A 162 -9.30 0.23 -10.65
N TYR A 163 -9.06 0.71 -9.45
CA TYR A 163 -9.97 1.59 -8.74
C TYR A 163 -9.17 2.80 -8.27
N ASN A 164 -9.77 3.99 -8.27
CA ASN A 164 -9.09 5.22 -7.88
C ASN A 164 -7.76 5.42 -8.64
N GLU A 165 -7.81 5.51 -9.98
CA GLU A 165 -6.64 5.63 -10.87
C GLU A 165 -5.68 6.76 -10.49
N LYS A 166 -6.18 7.81 -9.84
CA LYS A 166 -5.38 8.95 -9.39
C LYS A 166 -4.74 8.75 -8.02
N LEU A 167 -5.00 7.61 -7.33
CA LEU A 167 -4.62 7.36 -5.94
C LEU A 167 -5.02 8.53 -5.02
N ASP A 168 -6.18 9.12 -5.28
CA ASP A 168 -6.68 10.27 -4.54
C ASP A 168 -7.14 9.81 -3.15
N SER A 169 -6.42 10.28 -2.13
CA SER A 169 -6.69 9.97 -0.73
C SER A 169 -8.10 10.40 -0.27
N HIS A 170 -8.77 11.30 -1.02
CA HIS A 170 -10.13 11.72 -0.70
C HIS A 170 -11.13 10.57 -0.75
N TYR A 171 -10.95 9.61 -1.67
CA TYR A 171 -11.82 8.43 -1.76
C TYR A 171 -11.69 7.48 -0.57
N PHE A 172 -10.56 7.54 0.14
CA PHE A 172 -10.34 6.77 1.37
C PHE A 172 -10.67 7.59 2.62
N ILE A 173 -10.24 8.85 2.67
CA ILE A 173 -10.37 9.71 3.86
C ILE A 173 -11.80 10.19 4.05
N LEU A 174 -12.55 10.51 2.96
CA LEU A 174 -13.90 11.03 3.06
C LEU A 174 -14.88 10.11 3.79
N PRO A 175 -15.01 8.81 3.46
CA PRO A 175 -15.89 7.91 4.20
C PRO A 175 -15.49 7.77 5.68
N GLY A 176 -14.17 7.69 5.95
CA GLY A 176 -13.64 7.59 7.30
C GLY A 176 -13.91 8.84 8.13
N SER A 177 -13.67 10.02 7.57
CA SER A 177 -13.91 11.29 8.27
C SER A 177 -15.39 11.55 8.53
N LEU A 178 -16.28 11.16 7.61
CA LEU A 178 -17.72 11.22 7.81
C LEU A 178 -18.17 10.32 8.95
N ALA A 179 -17.67 9.09 9.01
CA ALA A 179 -18.00 8.16 10.09
C ALA A 179 -17.56 8.71 11.46
N VAL A 180 -16.35 9.25 11.55
CA VAL A 180 -15.84 9.89 12.79
C VAL A 180 -16.66 11.12 13.14
N THR A 181 -16.97 11.98 12.18
CA THR A 181 -17.76 13.21 12.43
C THR A 181 -19.16 12.88 12.92
N LEU A 182 -19.82 11.92 12.28
CA LEU A 182 -21.18 11.48 12.68
C LEU A 182 -21.17 10.83 14.07
N SER A 183 -20.15 10.08 14.43
CA SER A 183 -20.05 9.47 15.76
C SER A 183 -19.83 10.51 16.85
N VAL A 184 -19.01 11.54 16.60
CA VAL A 184 -18.83 12.66 17.55
C VAL A 184 -20.14 13.45 17.71
N TRP A 185 -20.87 13.70 16.63
CA TRP A 185 -22.18 14.38 16.69
C TRP A 185 -23.21 13.59 17.47
N SER A 186 -23.25 12.27 17.31
CA SER A 186 -24.22 11.41 18.02
C SER A 186 -23.99 11.32 19.53
N VAL A 187 -22.78 11.64 20.01
CA VAL A 187 -22.45 11.65 21.45
C VAL A 187 -22.70 13.03 22.09
N SER A 188 -22.84 14.09 21.25
CA SER A 188 -23.00 15.47 21.73
C SER A 188 -24.47 15.88 21.91
N PHE A 189 -25.42 15.00 21.56
CA PHE A 189 -26.86 15.15 21.76
C PHE A 189 -27.43 13.97 22.55
#